data_1edabf96e0105bbcf7dfda920abbf29a
#
_entry.id   1edabf96e0105bbcf7dfda920abbf29a
#
_cell.length_a   1.000
_cell.length_b   1.000
_cell.length_c   1.000
_cell.angle_alpha   90.00
_cell.angle_beta   90.00
_cell.angle_gamma   90.00
#
_symmetry.space_group_name_H-M   'P 1'
#
loop_
_entity.id
_entity.type
_entity.pdbx_description
1 polymer ?
#
loop_
_entity_poly.entity_id
_entity_poly.type
_entity_poly.pdbx_seq_one_letter_code
_entity_poly.pdbx_strand_id
1 'polypeptide(L)'
;MSNANDTIELLKECNAGVKMGVSSINEVLDYVKDENLKSILISSKEKHSMLGDDTHAMLSKYHEEGKEPNPMAKAMSWIKTNFKISNSHNDSTIADLIVDGCNMGTKSLYKYLNDYSDAEEKAKDIAKRLINIEEKLITDLRGYL
;
A
#
# COMPACT_ATOMS: atom_id res chain seq x y z
N MET A 1 -12.55 17.75 18.21
CA MET A 1 -11.60 18.59 17.46
C MET A 1 -10.53 17.72 16.83
N SER A 2 -10.22 17.94 15.56
CA SER A 2 -9.13 17.22 14.91
C SER A 2 -7.78 17.73 15.37
N ASN A 3 -6.78 16.86 15.36
CA ASN A 3 -5.41 17.15 15.74
C ASN A 3 -4.56 17.20 14.46
N ALA A 4 -3.96 18.36 14.17
CA ALA A 4 -3.14 18.54 12.97
C ALA A 4 -1.95 17.58 12.94
N ASN A 5 -1.33 17.31 14.10
CA ASN A 5 -0.21 16.37 14.17
C ASN A 5 -0.65 14.94 13.82
N ASP A 6 -1.75 14.47 14.38
CA ASP A 6 -2.30 13.15 14.06
C ASP A 6 -2.67 13.05 12.57
N THR A 7 -3.26 14.11 12.03
CA THR A 7 -3.62 14.18 10.60
C THR A 7 -2.38 14.03 9.72
N ILE A 8 -1.32 14.79 10.01
CA ILE A 8 -0.07 14.76 9.25
C ILE A 8 0.58 13.37 9.35
N GLU A 9 0.66 12.82 10.55
CA GLU A 9 1.28 11.50 10.75
C GLU A 9 0.51 10.40 10.04
N LEU A 10 -0.82 10.41 10.13
CA LEU A 10 -1.65 9.43 9.42
C LEU A 10 -1.46 9.53 7.89
N LEU A 11 -1.44 10.75 7.36
CA LEU A 11 -1.21 10.98 5.93
C LEU A 11 0.17 10.50 5.48
N LYS A 12 1.20 10.71 6.30
CA LYS A 12 2.55 10.22 6.00
C LYS A 12 2.59 8.70 5.93
N GLU A 13 1.90 8.02 6.84
CA GLU A 13 1.82 6.57 6.82
C GLU A 13 1.04 6.06 5.61
N CYS A 14 -0.05 6.74 5.22
CA CYS A 14 -0.79 6.41 4.00
C CYS A 14 0.08 6.61 2.76
N ASN A 15 0.83 7.69 2.70
CA ASN A 15 1.74 7.96 1.58
C ASN A 15 2.80 6.85 1.46
N ALA A 16 3.37 6.43 2.58
CA ALA A 16 4.32 5.32 2.62
C ALA A 16 3.68 4.01 2.14
N GLY A 17 2.46 3.73 2.58
CA GLY A 17 1.72 2.54 2.16
C GLY A 17 1.41 2.50 0.67
N VAL A 18 1.03 3.65 0.09
CA VAL A 18 0.81 3.78 -1.35
C VAL A 18 2.09 3.48 -2.12
N LYS A 19 3.19 4.12 -1.74
CA LYS A 19 4.49 3.93 -2.41
C LYS A 19 4.96 2.48 -2.31
N MET A 20 4.77 1.86 -1.16
CA MET A 20 5.08 0.45 -0.97
C MET A 20 4.25 -0.44 -1.89
N GLY A 21 2.95 -0.18 -2.01
CA GLY A 21 2.07 -0.94 -2.90
C GLY A 21 2.50 -0.84 -4.36
N VAL A 22 2.75 0.37 -4.84
CA VAL A 22 3.22 0.61 -6.21
C VAL A 22 4.56 -0.08 -6.46
N SER A 23 5.50 0.09 -5.55
CA SER A 23 6.84 -0.48 -5.68
C SER A 23 6.82 -2.01 -5.65
N SER A 24 6.01 -2.61 -4.78
CA SER A 24 5.86 -4.07 -4.69
C SER A 24 5.32 -4.67 -5.98
N ILE A 25 4.29 -4.04 -6.54
CA ILE A 25 3.71 -4.49 -7.81
C ILE A 25 4.73 -4.34 -8.94
N ASN A 26 5.42 -3.21 -9.01
CA ASN A 26 6.46 -3.00 -10.03
C ASN A 26 7.57 -4.04 -9.96
N GLU A 27 7.96 -4.47 -8.76
CA GLU A 27 9.03 -5.46 -8.57
C GLU A 27 8.68 -6.82 -9.20
N VAL A 28 7.41 -7.20 -9.21
CA VAL A 28 6.99 -8.53 -9.66
C VAL A 28 6.35 -8.54 -11.05
N LEU A 29 5.92 -7.38 -11.54
CA LEU A 29 5.03 -7.28 -12.72
C LEU A 29 5.63 -7.92 -13.98
N ASP A 30 6.92 -7.78 -14.21
CA ASP A 30 7.59 -8.32 -15.40
C ASP A 30 7.65 -9.85 -15.41
N TYR A 31 7.44 -10.49 -14.26
CA TYR A 31 7.47 -11.95 -14.11
C TYR A 31 6.09 -12.59 -14.25
N VAL A 32 5.02 -11.79 -14.26
CA VAL A 32 3.64 -12.29 -14.35
C VAL A 32 3.38 -12.84 -15.74
N LYS A 33 2.88 -14.08 -15.81
CA LYS A 33 2.57 -14.76 -17.07
C LYS A 33 1.09 -14.71 -17.43
N ASP A 34 0.21 -14.85 -16.44
CA ASP A 34 -1.23 -14.82 -16.66
C ASP A 34 -1.69 -13.39 -16.93
N GLU A 35 -2.36 -13.18 -18.07
CA GLU A 35 -2.80 -11.85 -18.48
C GLU A 35 -3.85 -11.25 -17.54
N ASN A 36 -4.71 -12.07 -16.96
CA ASN A 36 -5.72 -11.61 -16.01
C ASN A 36 -5.07 -11.18 -14.70
N LEU A 37 -4.10 -11.95 -14.20
CA LEU A 37 -3.33 -11.56 -13.02
C LEU A 37 -2.59 -10.24 -13.26
N LYS A 38 -1.97 -10.10 -14.41
CA LYS A 38 -1.29 -8.86 -14.80
C LYS A 38 -2.25 -7.67 -14.78
N SER A 39 -3.44 -7.84 -15.35
CA SER A 39 -4.48 -6.79 -15.36
C SER A 39 -4.92 -6.40 -13.95
N ILE A 40 -5.11 -7.37 -13.07
CA ILE A 40 -5.45 -7.12 -11.66
C ILE A 40 -4.38 -6.27 -10.98
N LEU A 41 -3.12 -6.64 -11.15
CA LEU A 41 -2.00 -5.92 -10.54
C LEU A 41 -1.85 -4.50 -11.09
N ILE A 42 -1.96 -4.32 -12.40
CA ILE A 42 -1.90 -2.99 -13.03
C ILE A 42 -3.04 -2.11 -12.53
N SER A 43 -4.26 -2.63 -12.48
CA SER A 43 -5.41 -1.89 -11.99
C SER A 43 -5.22 -1.45 -10.52
N SER A 44 -4.72 -2.34 -9.68
CA SER A 44 -4.44 -2.01 -8.28
C SER A 44 -3.35 -0.95 -8.16
N LYS A 45 -2.29 -1.06 -8.96
CA LYS A 45 -1.20 -0.08 -9.00
C LYS A 45 -1.74 1.32 -9.35
N GLU A 46 -2.61 1.41 -10.34
CA GLU A 46 -3.23 2.67 -10.73
C GLU A 46 -4.06 3.28 -9.61
N LYS A 47 -4.85 2.46 -8.92
CA LYS A 47 -5.66 2.90 -7.77
C LYS A 47 -4.79 3.41 -6.63
N HIS A 48 -3.68 2.73 -6.35
CA HIS A 48 -2.71 3.20 -5.37
C HIS A 48 -2.14 4.57 -5.77
N SER A 49 -1.75 4.73 -7.02
CA SER A 49 -1.15 5.98 -7.52
C SER A 49 -2.14 7.15 -7.43
N MET A 50 -3.40 6.92 -7.79
CA MET A 50 -4.43 7.95 -7.70
C MET A 50 -4.66 8.39 -6.25
N LEU A 51 -4.71 7.42 -5.33
CA LEU A 51 -4.84 7.73 -3.91
C LEU A 51 -3.60 8.44 -3.38
N GLY A 52 -2.44 8.11 -3.91
CA GLY A 52 -1.18 8.79 -3.60
C GLY A 52 -1.22 10.27 -3.97
N ASP A 53 -1.80 10.60 -5.12
CA ASP A 53 -1.97 11.99 -5.54
C ASP A 53 -2.88 12.76 -4.56
N ASP A 54 -3.99 12.14 -4.15
CA ASP A 54 -4.91 12.73 -3.18
C ASP A 54 -4.21 12.95 -1.83
N THR A 55 -3.43 11.98 -1.40
CA THR A 55 -2.68 12.03 -0.14
C THR A 55 -1.65 13.15 -0.17
N HIS A 56 -0.91 13.24 -1.27
CA HIS A 56 0.10 14.29 -1.46
C HIS A 56 -0.53 15.69 -1.47
N ALA A 57 -1.65 15.85 -2.17
CA ALA A 57 -2.38 17.11 -2.20
C ALA A 57 -2.83 17.54 -0.79
N MET A 58 -3.27 16.60 0.02
CA MET A 58 -3.69 16.89 1.40
C MET A 58 -2.51 17.23 2.30
N LEU A 59 -1.37 16.52 2.17
CA LEU A 59 -0.14 16.85 2.90
C LEU A 59 0.36 18.25 2.56
N SER A 60 0.23 18.68 1.30
CA SER A 60 0.65 19.99 0.86
C SER A 60 -0.09 21.10 1.58
N LYS A 61 -1.34 20.90 1.97
CA LYS A 61 -2.13 21.87 2.75
C LYS A 61 -1.53 22.14 4.13
N TYR A 62 -0.76 21.20 4.66
CA TYR A 62 -0.07 21.32 5.95
C TYR A 62 1.38 21.75 5.78
N HIS A 63 1.79 22.15 4.55
CA HIS A 63 3.18 22.49 4.20
C HIS A 63 4.17 21.36 4.48
N GLU A 64 3.68 20.12 4.39
CA GLU A 64 4.51 18.94 4.56
C GLU A 64 4.82 18.30 3.21
N GLU A 65 6.10 17.97 3.03
CA GLU A 65 6.50 17.14 1.90
C GLU A 65 6.36 15.68 2.29
N GLY A 66 6.06 14.83 1.30
CA GLY A 66 5.92 13.41 1.54
C GLY A 66 7.26 12.75 1.83
N LYS A 67 7.79 12.93 3.03
CA LYS A 67 8.95 12.19 3.49
C LYS A 67 8.57 10.73 3.68
N GLU A 68 9.45 9.85 3.27
CA GLU A 68 9.24 8.42 3.44
C GLU A 68 9.54 8.05 4.89
N PRO A 69 8.55 7.50 5.64
CA PRO A 69 8.82 6.98 6.98
C PRO A 69 9.74 5.77 6.92
N ASN A 70 10.49 5.53 7.99
CA ASN A 70 11.36 4.36 8.09
C ASN A 70 10.67 3.03 7.83
N PRO A 71 9.40 2.81 8.28
CA PRO A 71 8.69 1.57 7.99
C PRO A 71 8.55 1.26 6.50
N MET A 72 8.44 2.28 5.66
CA MET A 72 8.35 2.10 4.22
C MET A 72 9.62 1.48 3.62
N ALA A 73 10.78 1.98 4.00
CA ALA A 73 12.05 1.44 3.52
C ALA A 73 12.18 -0.05 3.88
N LYS A 74 11.75 -0.43 5.09
CA LYS A 74 11.75 -1.83 5.55
C LYS A 74 10.80 -2.69 4.73
N ALA A 75 9.61 -2.19 4.43
CA ALA A 75 8.60 -2.92 3.68
C ALA A 75 9.00 -3.14 2.22
N MET A 76 9.58 -2.13 1.57
CA MET A 76 10.12 -2.26 0.22
C MET A 76 11.24 -3.29 0.18
N SER A 77 12.12 -3.27 1.17
CA SER A 77 13.20 -4.25 1.32
C SER A 77 12.64 -5.66 1.50
N TRP A 78 11.54 -5.81 2.24
CA TRP A 78 10.91 -7.10 2.49
C TRP A 78 10.40 -7.76 1.20
N ILE A 79 9.62 -7.06 0.39
CA ILE A 79 9.08 -7.65 -0.85
C ILE A 79 10.20 -7.99 -1.84
N LYS A 80 11.15 -7.11 -1.98
CA LYS A 80 12.30 -7.31 -2.86
C LYS A 80 13.12 -8.52 -2.43
N THR A 81 13.44 -8.62 -1.15
CA THR A 81 14.22 -9.72 -0.59
C THR A 81 13.48 -11.04 -0.73
N ASN A 82 12.21 -11.09 -0.31
CA ASN A 82 11.43 -12.32 -0.35
C ASN A 82 11.20 -12.82 -1.77
N PHE A 83 11.03 -11.91 -2.74
CA PHE A 83 10.91 -12.30 -4.13
C PHE A 83 12.22 -12.86 -4.68
N LYS A 84 13.36 -12.24 -4.35
CA LYS A 84 14.68 -12.69 -4.82
C LYS A 84 15.08 -14.06 -4.28
N ILE A 85 14.80 -14.33 -3.01
CA ILE A 85 15.18 -15.60 -2.37
C ILE A 85 14.15 -16.71 -2.63
N SER A 86 13.03 -16.40 -3.27
CA SER A 86 12.04 -17.41 -3.61
C SER A 86 12.58 -18.42 -4.61
N ASN A 87 12.28 -19.70 -4.40
CA ASN A 87 12.68 -20.78 -5.30
C ASN A 87 11.96 -20.73 -6.64
N SER A 88 10.89 -19.95 -6.74
CA SER A 88 10.08 -19.84 -7.94
C SER A 88 9.57 -18.41 -8.07
N HIS A 89 9.53 -17.92 -9.33
CA HIS A 89 8.96 -16.62 -9.67
C HIS A 89 7.69 -16.79 -10.50
N ASN A 90 6.93 -17.86 -10.24
CA ASN A 90 5.68 -18.12 -10.95
C ASN A 90 4.53 -17.27 -10.38
N ASP A 91 3.38 -17.31 -11.07
CA ASP A 91 2.23 -16.51 -10.70
C ASP A 91 1.72 -16.79 -9.29
N SER A 92 1.74 -18.05 -8.87
CA SER A 92 1.32 -18.43 -7.51
C SER A 92 2.22 -17.81 -6.44
N THR A 93 3.52 -17.84 -6.64
CA THR A 93 4.48 -17.21 -5.72
C THR A 93 4.27 -15.69 -5.66
N ILE A 94 4.05 -15.07 -6.81
CA ILE A 94 3.77 -13.63 -6.88
C ILE A 94 2.49 -13.29 -6.12
N ALA A 95 1.41 -14.02 -6.36
CA ALA A 95 0.14 -13.81 -5.67
C ALA A 95 0.31 -13.97 -4.15
N ASP A 96 1.02 -15.00 -3.72
CA ASP A 96 1.27 -15.28 -2.31
C ASP A 96 2.00 -14.11 -1.62
N LEU A 97 3.07 -13.62 -2.24
CA LEU A 97 3.86 -12.52 -1.68
C LEU A 97 3.06 -11.21 -1.63
N ILE A 98 2.31 -10.91 -2.68
CA ILE A 98 1.48 -9.70 -2.71
C ILE A 98 0.37 -9.77 -1.66
N VAL A 99 -0.28 -10.93 -1.50
CA VAL A 99 -1.30 -11.13 -0.45
C VAL A 99 -0.68 -10.93 0.93
N ASP A 100 0.48 -11.49 1.19
CA ASP A 100 1.19 -11.28 2.46
C ASP A 100 1.46 -9.80 2.71
N GLY A 101 1.94 -9.08 1.69
CA GLY A 101 2.18 -7.65 1.79
C GLY A 101 0.91 -6.85 2.08
N CYS A 102 -0.19 -7.19 1.41
CA CYS A 102 -1.49 -6.54 1.65
C CYS A 102 -2.02 -6.80 3.07
N ASN A 103 -1.87 -8.02 3.57
CA ASN A 103 -2.27 -8.35 4.94
C ASN A 103 -1.46 -7.55 5.96
N MET A 104 -0.15 -7.42 5.76
CA MET A 104 0.70 -6.59 6.61
C MET A 104 0.28 -5.11 6.52
N GLY A 105 0.01 -4.64 5.33
CA GLY A 105 -0.40 -3.26 5.07
C GLY A 105 -1.74 -2.91 5.72
N THR A 106 -2.75 -3.75 5.56
CA THR A 106 -4.07 -3.50 6.16
C THR A 106 -4.01 -3.52 7.68
N LYS A 107 -3.27 -4.48 8.25
CA LYS A 107 -3.05 -4.52 9.70
C LYS A 107 -2.41 -3.23 10.20
N SER A 108 -1.38 -2.75 9.52
CA SER A 108 -0.69 -1.51 9.88
C SER A 108 -1.62 -0.30 9.79
N LEU A 109 -2.45 -0.22 8.75
CA LEU A 109 -3.37 0.89 8.55
C LEU A 109 -4.45 0.94 9.64
N TYR A 110 -4.99 -0.20 10.04
CA TYR A 110 -5.92 -0.25 11.17
C TYR A 110 -5.26 0.22 12.46
N LYS A 111 -4.01 -0.19 12.68
CA LYS A 111 -3.24 0.29 13.83
C LYS A 111 -3.06 1.80 13.80
N TYR A 112 -2.70 2.37 12.65
CA TYR A 112 -2.52 3.81 12.51
C TYR A 112 -3.83 4.58 12.73
N LEU A 113 -4.96 4.05 12.26
CA LEU A 113 -6.27 4.64 12.52
C LEU A 113 -6.57 4.70 14.03
N ASN A 114 -6.13 3.71 14.78
CA ASN A 114 -6.28 3.69 16.23
C ASN A 114 -5.28 4.65 16.91
N ASP A 115 -4.03 4.65 16.47
CA ASP A 115 -2.97 5.49 17.04
C ASP A 115 -3.23 6.98 16.79
N TYR A 116 -3.75 7.31 15.62
CA TYR A 116 -4.02 8.69 15.19
C TYR A 116 -5.52 8.97 15.15
N SER A 117 -6.20 8.59 16.21
CA SER A 117 -7.67 8.67 16.30
C SER A 117 -8.21 10.10 16.24
N ASP A 118 -7.39 11.11 16.54
CA ASP A 118 -7.79 12.52 16.49
C ASP A 118 -7.48 13.17 15.13
N ALA A 119 -7.06 12.40 14.13
CA ALA A 119 -6.85 12.90 12.77
C ALA A 119 -8.18 13.37 12.15
N GLU A 120 -8.08 14.29 11.19
CA GLU A 120 -9.25 14.74 10.43
C GLU A 120 -9.93 13.57 9.71
N GLU A 121 -11.26 13.66 9.57
CA GLU A 121 -12.03 12.64 8.88
C GLU A 121 -11.57 12.41 7.44
N LYS A 122 -11.11 13.45 6.74
CA LYS A 122 -10.59 13.33 5.39
C LYS A 122 -9.32 12.48 5.32
N ALA A 123 -8.45 12.59 6.33
CA ALA A 123 -7.25 11.76 6.42
C ALA A 123 -7.61 10.31 6.74
N LYS A 124 -8.54 10.11 7.67
CA LYS A 124 -9.04 8.76 7.99
C LYS A 124 -9.70 8.11 6.77
N ASP A 125 -10.41 8.90 5.96
CA ASP A 125 -11.00 8.42 4.72
C ASP A 125 -9.95 7.89 3.75
N ILE A 126 -8.83 8.59 3.60
CA ILE A 126 -7.71 8.12 2.77
C ILE A 126 -7.20 6.77 3.27
N ALA A 127 -6.99 6.61 4.57
CA ALA A 127 -6.55 5.35 5.15
C ALA A 127 -7.55 4.22 4.86
N LYS A 128 -8.84 4.49 5.01
CA LYS A 128 -9.90 3.52 4.74
C LYS A 128 -9.97 3.14 3.26
N ARG A 129 -9.76 4.09 2.37
CA ARG A 129 -9.72 3.84 0.92
C ARG A 129 -8.52 2.96 0.57
N LEU A 130 -7.37 3.19 1.19
CA LEU A 130 -6.19 2.35 0.97
C LEU A 130 -6.43 0.93 1.48
N ILE A 131 -7.04 0.78 2.64
CA ILE A 131 -7.44 -0.53 3.17
C ILE A 131 -8.34 -1.24 2.15
N ASN A 132 -9.33 -0.55 1.61
CA ASN A 132 -10.26 -1.13 0.63
C ASN A 132 -9.55 -1.58 -0.64
N ILE A 133 -8.58 -0.81 -1.13
CA ILE A 133 -7.78 -1.18 -2.31
C ILE A 133 -7.00 -2.47 -2.03
N GLU A 134 -6.38 -2.57 -0.86
CA GLU A 134 -5.59 -3.74 -0.50
C GLU A 134 -6.45 -4.98 -0.23
N GLU A 135 -7.59 -4.82 0.45
CA GLU A 135 -8.53 -5.93 0.69
C GLU A 135 -9.13 -6.46 -0.62
N LYS A 136 -9.43 -5.56 -1.56
CA LYS A 136 -9.89 -5.98 -2.89
C LYS A 136 -8.81 -6.76 -3.62
N LEU A 137 -7.57 -6.31 -3.54
CA LEU A 137 -6.45 -7.02 -4.17
C LEU A 137 -6.28 -8.42 -3.59
N ILE A 138 -6.36 -8.56 -2.27
CA ILE A 138 -6.33 -9.88 -1.60
C ILE A 138 -7.42 -10.78 -2.16
N THR A 139 -8.64 -10.27 -2.25
CA THR A 139 -9.79 -11.03 -2.77
C THR A 139 -9.55 -11.47 -4.21
N ASP A 140 -9.10 -10.55 -5.05
CA ASP A 140 -8.88 -10.81 -6.48
C ASP A 140 -7.73 -11.80 -6.71
N LEU A 141 -6.77 -11.89 -5.80
CA LEU A 141 -5.62 -12.78 -5.93
C LEU A 141 -5.84 -14.19 -5.38
N ARG A 142 -6.93 -14.42 -4.65
CA ARG A 142 -7.18 -15.73 -4.01
C ARG A 142 -7.14 -16.89 -4.97
N GLY A 143 -7.67 -16.72 -6.18
CA GLY A 143 -7.68 -17.76 -7.19
C GLY A 143 -6.31 -18.14 -7.75
N TYR A 144 -5.29 -17.36 -7.46
CA TYR A 144 -3.92 -17.61 -7.93
C TYR A 144 -3.00 -18.20 -6.86
N LEU A 145 -3.50 -18.30 -5.63
CA LEU A 145 -2.72 -18.85 -4.50
C LEU A 145 -2.42 -20.35 -4.64
#